data_1a98c7b5ef2c3deee81a0f22902cd5b8
#
_entry.id   1a98c7b5ef2c3deee81a0f22902cd5b8
#
_cell.length_a   1.000
_cell.length_b   1.000
_cell.length_c   1.000
_cell.angle_alpha   90.00
_cell.angle_beta   90.00
_cell.angle_gamma   90.00
#
_symmetry.space_group_name_H-M   'P 1'
#
loop_
_entity.id
_entity.type
_entity.pdbx_description
1 polymer ?
#
loop_
_entity_poly.entity_id
_entity_poly.type
_entity_poly.pdbx_seq_one_letter_code
_entity_poly.pdbx_strand_id
1 'polypeptide(L)'
;MGVELVSTLGTGLAFVDPLQVYLPKRNAKVNMANPGASFNRDYLYSPGVVFVVNQQKYDESYILTSLDFLRNLLDYTTEVSGIELKLKPNTNISSVQSKIEKMLGDDFVVQNRYQQQADVFRIMEIEKLISYLFLTFILMIACFNVIGSLSMLILDKK
;
A
#
# COMPACT_ATOMS: atom_id res chain seq x y z
N MET A 1 4.84 -13.58 5.92
CA MET A 1 5.32 -13.31 4.56
C MET A 1 4.12 -13.28 3.62
N GLY A 2 4.09 -12.36 2.64
CA GLY A 2 3.01 -12.31 1.64
C GLY A 2 3.02 -13.54 0.72
N VAL A 3 1.85 -13.97 0.27
CA VAL A 3 1.68 -15.23 -0.49
C VAL A 3 2.43 -15.22 -1.83
N GLU A 4 2.40 -14.11 -2.54
CA GLU A 4 3.09 -14.00 -3.84
C GLU A 4 4.61 -13.96 -3.69
N LEU A 5 5.09 -13.35 -2.60
CA LEU A 5 6.51 -13.36 -2.26
C LEU A 5 7.01 -14.78 -1.96
N VAL A 6 6.22 -15.58 -1.24
CA VAL A 6 6.53 -17.00 -0.98
C VAL A 6 6.62 -17.79 -2.29
N SER A 7 5.67 -17.54 -3.20
CA SER A 7 5.63 -18.18 -4.51
C SER A 7 6.86 -17.78 -5.36
N THR A 8 7.19 -16.49 -5.38
CA THR A 8 8.34 -15.96 -6.14
C THR A 8 9.68 -16.48 -5.63
N LEU A 9 9.81 -16.62 -4.32
CA LEU A 9 11.03 -17.19 -3.70
C LEU A 9 11.08 -18.72 -3.78
N GLY A 10 9.99 -19.38 -4.16
CA GLY A 10 9.91 -20.83 -4.25
C GLY A 10 10.05 -21.57 -2.92
N THR A 11 9.80 -20.87 -1.81
CA THR A 11 10.12 -21.41 -0.46
C THR A 11 9.01 -22.24 0.15
N GLY A 12 7.76 -22.11 -0.33
CA GLY A 12 6.61 -22.80 0.28
C GLY A 12 6.34 -22.37 1.73
N LEU A 13 5.52 -23.17 2.45
CA LEU A 13 5.14 -22.91 3.85
C LEU A 13 6.23 -23.29 4.88
N ALA A 14 7.14 -24.16 4.48
CA ALA A 14 8.27 -24.56 5.33
C ALA A 14 9.55 -24.42 4.52
N PHE A 15 10.50 -23.66 5.03
CA PHE A 15 11.82 -23.59 4.43
C PHE A 15 12.57 -24.90 4.67
N VAL A 16 13.08 -25.49 3.62
CA VAL A 16 14.05 -26.60 3.72
C VAL A 16 15.38 -26.01 4.18
N ASP A 17 15.77 -24.88 3.56
CA ASP A 17 16.94 -24.10 3.94
C ASP A 17 16.50 -22.73 4.45
N PRO A 18 17.19 -22.14 5.43
CA PRO A 18 16.84 -20.82 5.94
C PRO A 18 16.99 -19.74 4.88
N LEU A 19 16.00 -18.85 4.80
CA LEU A 19 16.06 -17.72 3.91
C LEU A 19 17.09 -16.70 4.40
N GLN A 20 18.06 -16.38 3.56
CA GLN A 20 19.06 -15.36 3.87
C GLN A 20 18.52 -13.98 3.56
N VAL A 21 18.58 -13.09 4.54
CA VAL A 21 18.19 -11.68 4.38
C VAL A 21 19.44 -10.81 4.43
N TYR A 22 19.61 -9.98 3.42
CA TYR A 22 20.73 -9.05 3.29
C TYR A 22 20.22 -7.62 3.34
N LEU A 23 20.77 -6.82 4.24
CA LEU A 23 20.51 -5.39 4.29
C LEU A 23 21.81 -4.59 4.26
N PRO A 24 21.88 -3.47 3.51
CA PRO A 24 23.06 -2.63 3.49
C PRO A 24 23.33 -2.04 4.87
N LYS A 25 24.57 -2.05 5.30
CA LYS A 25 24.99 -1.40 6.54
C LYS A 25 24.81 0.13 6.43
N ARG A 26 24.31 0.74 7.47
CA ARG A 26 23.98 2.18 7.52
C ARG A 26 25.16 3.08 7.12
N ASN A 27 26.37 2.77 7.57
CA ASN A 27 27.56 3.61 7.40
C ASN A 27 28.62 3.01 6.46
N ALA A 28 28.33 1.89 5.80
CA ALA A 28 29.30 1.26 4.93
C ALA A 28 29.25 1.85 3.51
N LYS A 29 30.42 2.32 3.05
CA LYS A 29 30.61 2.54 1.62
C LYS A 29 30.71 1.21 0.93
N VAL A 30 30.01 1.04 -0.20
CA VAL A 30 30.07 -0.21 -0.97
C VAL A 30 31.50 -0.44 -1.43
N ASN A 31 32.12 -1.49 -0.93
CA ASN A 31 33.46 -1.88 -1.38
C ASN A 31 33.32 -2.85 -2.55
N MET A 32 33.68 -2.41 -3.75
CA MET A 32 33.59 -3.22 -4.97
C MET A 32 34.50 -4.46 -4.94
N ALA A 33 35.55 -4.46 -4.14
CA ALA A 33 36.43 -5.62 -3.99
C ALA A 33 35.83 -6.72 -3.06
N ASN A 34 35.00 -6.31 -2.10
CA ASN A 34 34.28 -7.25 -1.22
C ASN A 34 32.87 -6.71 -0.92
N PRO A 35 31.92 -6.90 -1.85
CA PRO A 35 30.54 -6.41 -1.68
C PRO A 35 29.85 -6.96 -0.44
N GLY A 36 30.13 -8.21 -0.09
CA GLY A 36 29.52 -8.91 1.05
C GLY A 36 29.81 -8.24 2.41
N ALA A 37 30.94 -7.56 2.55
CA ALA A 37 31.29 -6.85 3.79
C ALA A 37 30.43 -5.60 4.04
N SER A 38 29.74 -5.10 3.02
CA SER A 38 28.90 -3.91 3.08
C SER A 38 27.45 -4.22 3.51
N PHE A 39 27.12 -5.50 3.69
CA PHE A 39 25.78 -5.94 4.08
C PHE A 39 25.80 -6.61 5.45
N ASN A 40 24.76 -6.36 6.24
CA ASN A 40 24.38 -7.22 7.34
C ASN A 40 23.58 -8.40 6.79
N ARG A 41 23.73 -9.56 7.37
CA ARG A 41 23.00 -10.76 6.97
C ARG A 41 22.45 -11.48 8.19
N ASP A 42 21.26 -12.00 8.06
CA ASP A 42 20.67 -12.87 9.06
C ASP A 42 19.75 -13.89 8.39
N TYR A 43 19.29 -14.87 9.11
CA TYR A 43 18.55 -16.01 8.61
C TYR A 43 17.12 -16.05 9.15
N LEU A 44 16.16 -16.21 8.26
CA LEU A 44 14.77 -16.55 8.60
C LEU A 44 14.58 -18.06 8.41
N TYR A 45 14.27 -18.75 9.48
CA TYR A 45 14.18 -20.21 9.50
C TYR A 45 12.82 -20.75 9.07
N SER A 46 11.76 -19.95 9.18
CA SER A 46 10.42 -20.32 8.72
C SER A 46 9.58 -19.08 8.48
N PRO A 47 8.69 -19.06 7.48
CA PRO A 47 7.73 -17.98 7.32
C PRO A 47 6.70 -17.91 8.45
N GLY A 48 6.58 -18.96 9.27
CA GLY A 48 5.60 -19.05 10.36
C GLY A 48 4.16 -18.95 9.86
N VAL A 49 3.81 -17.82 9.25
CA VAL A 49 2.48 -17.54 8.69
C VAL A 49 2.62 -16.88 7.33
N VAL A 50 1.87 -17.37 6.36
CA VAL A 50 1.66 -16.73 5.06
C VAL A 50 0.36 -15.95 5.11
N PHE A 51 0.39 -14.69 4.75
CA PHE A 51 -0.80 -13.84 4.72
C PHE A 51 -1.21 -13.50 3.29
N VAL A 52 -2.50 -13.30 3.09
CA VAL A 52 -3.12 -12.87 1.84
C VAL A 52 -4.01 -11.67 2.14
N VAL A 53 -3.69 -10.54 1.54
CA VAL A 53 -4.45 -9.28 1.71
C VAL A 53 -5.25 -8.96 0.45
N ASN A 54 -5.00 -9.68 -0.65
CA ASN A 54 -5.52 -9.38 -1.99
C ASN A 54 -5.15 -7.98 -2.49
N GLN A 55 -3.97 -7.51 -2.09
CA GLN A 55 -3.36 -6.30 -2.59
C GLN A 55 -1.93 -6.63 -3.00
N GLN A 56 -1.66 -6.57 -4.28
CA GLN A 56 -0.39 -6.93 -4.89
C GLN A 56 0.82 -6.35 -4.14
N LYS A 57 0.78 -5.07 -3.81
CA LYS A 57 1.85 -4.40 -3.08
C LYS A 57 2.23 -5.11 -1.77
N TYR A 58 1.25 -5.62 -1.02
CA TYR A 58 1.51 -6.28 0.27
C TYR A 58 1.85 -7.75 0.10
N ASP A 59 1.19 -8.43 -0.83
CA ASP A 59 1.37 -9.85 -1.05
C ASP A 59 2.70 -10.20 -1.74
N GLU A 60 3.23 -9.27 -2.59
CA GLU A 60 4.51 -9.43 -3.28
C GLU A 60 5.74 -8.94 -2.51
N SER A 61 5.58 -7.95 -1.60
CA SER A 61 6.74 -7.19 -1.12
C SER A 61 6.93 -7.18 0.40
N TYR A 62 5.97 -7.67 1.19
CA TYR A 62 6.03 -7.51 2.63
C TYR A 62 6.36 -8.80 3.38
N ILE A 63 7.31 -8.67 4.31
CA ILE A 63 7.63 -9.68 5.31
C ILE A 63 7.38 -9.06 6.69
N LEU A 64 6.55 -9.71 7.51
CA LEU A 64 6.35 -9.35 8.90
C LEU A 64 7.30 -10.17 9.75
N THR A 65 8.10 -9.51 10.56
CA THR A 65 9.07 -10.13 11.46
C THR A 65 9.08 -9.43 12.82
N SER A 66 9.78 -9.98 13.78
CA SER A 66 9.92 -9.33 15.09
C SER A 66 10.75 -8.05 14.98
N LEU A 67 10.43 -7.10 15.85
CA LEU A 67 11.19 -5.84 15.92
C LEU A 67 12.64 -6.07 16.31
N ASP A 68 12.91 -7.05 17.18
CA ASP A 68 14.25 -7.39 17.61
C ASP A 68 15.10 -7.97 16.48
N PHE A 69 14.50 -8.81 15.61
CA PHE A 69 15.17 -9.30 14.42
C PHE A 69 15.62 -8.16 13.49
N LEU A 70 14.72 -7.21 13.22
CA LEU A 70 15.06 -6.05 12.39
C LEU A 70 16.09 -5.13 13.02
N ARG A 71 16.02 -4.91 14.33
CA ARG A 71 17.01 -4.10 15.05
C ARG A 71 18.40 -4.71 14.98
N ASN A 72 18.50 -6.01 15.21
CA ASN A 72 19.77 -6.73 15.11
C ASN A 72 20.34 -6.69 13.70
N LEU A 73 19.48 -6.87 12.69
CA LEU A 73 19.88 -6.86 11.28
C LEU A 73 20.30 -5.46 10.79
N LEU A 74 19.67 -4.39 11.32
CA LEU A 74 19.94 -3.00 10.95
C LEU A 74 20.97 -2.30 11.82
N ASP A 75 21.40 -2.94 12.90
CA ASP A 75 22.24 -2.30 13.94
C ASP A 75 21.52 -1.10 14.60
N TYR A 76 20.22 -1.22 14.85
CA TYR A 76 19.41 -0.19 15.49
C TYR A 76 19.11 -0.58 16.94
N THR A 77 19.11 0.40 17.84
CA THR A 77 18.77 0.19 19.25
C THR A 77 17.32 0.58 19.55
N THR A 78 16.99 1.85 19.31
CA THR A 78 15.68 2.42 19.67
C THR A 78 14.98 3.06 18.48
N GLU A 79 15.67 3.19 17.36
CA GLU A 79 15.13 3.83 16.17
C GLU A 79 13.96 3.04 15.57
N VAL A 80 12.98 3.76 15.05
CA VAL A 80 11.83 3.24 14.33
C VAL A 80 11.54 4.10 13.11
N SER A 81 11.07 3.48 12.04
CA SER A 81 10.72 4.20 10.79
C SER A 81 9.37 4.92 10.89
N GLY A 82 8.50 4.45 11.75
CA GLY A 82 7.17 5.03 11.95
C GLY A 82 6.49 4.46 13.16
N ILE A 83 5.52 5.19 13.68
CA ILE A 83 4.68 4.79 14.80
C ILE A 83 3.23 4.85 14.36
N GLU A 84 2.52 3.73 14.47
CA GLU A 84 1.10 3.66 14.20
C GLU A 84 0.30 3.84 15.49
N LEU A 85 -0.65 4.78 15.47
CA LEU A 85 -1.51 5.09 16.61
C LEU A 85 -2.94 4.66 16.34
N LYS A 86 -3.46 3.74 17.16
CA LYS A 86 -4.87 3.36 17.13
C LYS A 86 -5.67 4.24 18.06
N LEU A 87 -6.58 5.02 17.50
CA LEU A 87 -7.47 5.90 18.27
C LEU A 87 -8.69 5.13 18.79
N LYS A 88 -9.28 5.66 19.87
CA LYS A 88 -10.55 5.15 20.39
C LYS A 88 -11.68 5.40 19.38
N PRO A 89 -12.71 4.53 19.33
CA PRO A 89 -13.86 4.76 18.46
C PRO A 89 -14.51 6.13 18.77
N ASN A 90 -15.05 6.77 17.74
CA ASN A 90 -15.67 8.09 17.78
C ASN A 90 -14.74 9.28 18.12
N THR A 91 -13.43 9.11 18.00
CA THR A 91 -12.48 10.21 18.15
C THR A 91 -12.37 11.00 16.85
N ASN A 92 -12.36 12.33 16.94
CA ASN A 92 -12.13 13.19 15.77
C ASN A 92 -10.66 13.13 15.36
N ILE A 93 -10.40 12.44 14.24
CA ILE A 93 -9.05 12.19 13.72
C ILE A 93 -8.31 13.50 13.42
N SER A 94 -8.96 14.46 12.79
CA SER A 94 -8.34 15.74 12.40
C SER A 94 -7.90 16.55 13.63
N SER A 95 -8.69 16.55 14.70
CA SER A 95 -8.33 17.24 15.93
C SER A 95 -7.13 16.61 16.62
N VAL A 96 -7.06 15.28 16.64
CA VAL A 96 -5.91 14.56 17.23
C VAL A 96 -4.67 14.75 16.37
N GLN A 97 -4.80 14.65 15.05
CA GLN A 97 -3.70 14.88 14.11
C GLN A 97 -3.08 16.26 14.35
N SER A 98 -3.89 17.33 14.36
CA SER A 98 -3.38 18.69 14.58
C SER A 98 -2.72 18.88 15.96
N LYS A 99 -3.17 18.16 16.99
CA LYS A 99 -2.51 18.20 18.30
C LYS A 99 -1.15 17.51 18.27
N ILE A 100 -1.05 16.37 17.61
CA ILE A 100 0.21 15.61 17.48
C ILE A 100 1.21 16.41 16.64
N GLU A 101 0.78 16.99 15.52
CA GLU A 101 1.60 17.87 14.68
C GLU A 101 2.20 19.03 15.47
N LYS A 102 1.36 19.70 16.29
CA LYS A 102 1.84 20.79 17.15
C LYS A 102 2.81 20.34 18.24
N MET A 103 2.70 19.09 18.70
CA MET A 103 3.59 18.56 19.73
C MET A 103 4.93 18.09 19.17
N LEU A 104 4.94 17.55 17.96
CA LEU A 104 6.14 16.97 17.33
C LEU A 104 6.95 17.98 16.51
N GLY A 105 6.32 19.09 16.09
CA GLY A 105 6.96 20.08 15.22
C GLY A 105 7.16 19.59 13.78
N ASP A 106 8.01 20.28 13.04
CA ASP A 106 8.20 20.06 11.59
C ASP A 106 9.10 18.87 11.25
N ASP A 107 9.74 18.26 12.26
CA ASP A 107 10.66 17.14 12.04
C ASP A 107 9.92 15.80 11.76
N PHE A 108 8.62 15.76 12.02
CA PHE A 108 7.81 14.56 11.89
C PHE A 108 6.60 14.79 10.98
N VAL A 109 6.31 13.79 10.14
CA VAL A 109 5.14 13.81 9.28
C VAL A 109 4.03 12.97 9.90
N VAL A 110 2.92 13.62 10.27
CA VAL A 110 1.74 12.95 10.84
C VAL A 110 0.71 12.76 9.74
N GLN A 111 0.40 11.52 9.42
CA GLN A 111 -0.54 11.19 8.35
C GLN A 111 -1.70 10.36 8.89
N ASN A 112 -2.89 10.66 8.45
CA ASN A 112 -4.04 9.79 8.65
C ASN A 112 -4.07 8.70 7.56
N ARG A 113 -4.93 7.70 7.74
CA ARG A 113 -5.07 6.57 6.80
C ARG A 113 -5.35 7.01 5.36
N TYR A 114 -6.14 8.07 5.18
CA TYR A 114 -6.47 8.58 3.85
C TYR A 114 -5.26 9.23 3.17
N GLN A 115 -4.46 9.94 3.92
CA GLN A 115 -3.25 10.60 3.44
C GLN A 115 -2.14 9.58 3.09
N GLN A 116 -2.03 8.49 3.86
CA GLN A 116 -1.08 7.40 3.55
C GLN A 116 -1.43 6.66 2.26
N GLN A 117 -2.71 6.58 1.93
CA GLN A 117 -3.22 5.90 0.74
C GLN A 117 -3.80 6.88 -0.29
N ALA A 118 -3.28 8.10 -0.33
CA ALA A 118 -3.78 9.17 -1.19
C ALA A 118 -3.88 8.75 -2.67
N ASP A 119 -2.92 7.97 -3.15
CA ASP A 119 -2.90 7.48 -4.53
C ASP A 119 -4.10 6.56 -4.82
N VAL A 120 -4.45 5.67 -3.89
CA VAL A 120 -5.60 4.76 -4.05
C VAL A 120 -6.91 5.56 -4.05
N PHE A 121 -7.05 6.51 -3.14
CA PHE A 121 -8.25 7.36 -3.10
C PHE A 121 -8.39 8.24 -4.34
N ARG A 122 -7.28 8.77 -4.86
CA ARG A 122 -7.26 9.53 -6.12
C ARG A 122 -7.72 8.69 -7.31
N ILE A 123 -7.27 7.44 -7.40
CA ILE A 123 -7.71 6.52 -8.44
C ILE A 123 -9.22 6.28 -8.34
N MET A 124 -9.75 6.05 -7.14
CA MET A 124 -11.19 5.86 -6.91
C MET A 124 -12.02 7.10 -7.30
N GLU A 125 -11.50 8.30 -7.07
CA GLU A 125 -12.16 9.55 -7.50
C GLU A 125 -12.19 9.69 -9.02
N ILE A 126 -11.09 9.37 -9.70
CA ILE A 126 -11.01 9.36 -11.16
C ILE A 126 -11.95 8.31 -11.74
N GLU A 127 -12.01 7.11 -11.17
CA GLU A 127 -12.94 6.05 -11.58
C GLU A 127 -14.42 6.49 -11.51
N LYS A 128 -14.79 7.15 -10.41
CA LYS A 128 -16.13 7.74 -10.28
C LYS A 128 -16.41 8.77 -11.34
N LEU A 129 -15.49 9.68 -11.61
CA LEU A 129 -15.64 10.70 -12.64
C LEU A 129 -15.82 10.08 -14.03
N ILE A 130 -15.02 9.09 -14.37
CA ILE A 130 -15.13 8.35 -15.61
C ILE A 130 -16.50 7.66 -15.73
N SER A 131 -16.95 7.01 -14.63
CA SER A 131 -18.25 6.34 -14.61
C SER A 131 -19.41 7.32 -14.81
N TYR A 132 -19.37 8.50 -14.19
CA TYR A 132 -20.37 9.55 -14.42
C TYR A 132 -20.36 10.04 -15.87
N LEU A 133 -19.18 10.19 -16.47
CA LEU A 133 -19.04 10.61 -17.85
C LEU A 133 -19.72 9.58 -18.79
N PHE A 134 -19.41 8.29 -18.63
CA PHE A 134 -20.03 7.23 -19.42
C PHE A 134 -21.54 7.18 -19.22
N LEU A 135 -22.03 7.28 -17.98
CA LEU A 135 -23.46 7.30 -17.71
C LEU A 135 -24.14 8.47 -18.42
N THR A 136 -23.52 9.65 -18.44
CA THR A 136 -24.03 10.84 -19.13
C THR A 136 -24.10 10.61 -20.63
N PHE A 137 -23.10 9.98 -21.25
CA PHE A 137 -23.13 9.65 -22.67
C PHE A 137 -24.23 8.64 -23.00
N ILE A 138 -24.40 7.60 -22.20
CA ILE A 138 -25.48 6.62 -22.38
C ILE A 138 -26.84 7.29 -22.30
N LEU A 139 -27.04 8.17 -21.33
CA LEU A 139 -28.27 8.92 -21.15
C LEU A 139 -28.54 9.83 -22.36
N MET A 140 -27.52 10.52 -22.87
CA MET A 140 -27.62 11.37 -24.06
C MET A 140 -28.06 10.56 -25.29
N ILE A 141 -27.44 9.39 -25.51
CA ILE A 141 -27.83 8.50 -26.62
C ILE A 141 -29.29 8.04 -26.49
N ALA A 142 -29.70 7.67 -25.27
CA ALA A 142 -31.07 7.27 -24.98
C ALA A 142 -32.07 8.41 -25.29
N CYS A 143 -31.75 9.63 -24.89
CA CYS A 143 -32.59 10.82 -25.21
C CYS A 143 -32.73 11.04 -26.74
N PHE A 144 -31.64 10.93 -27.49
CA PHE A 144 -31.68 11.06 -28.95
C PHE A 144 -32.55 9.96 -29.59
N ASN A 145 -32.46 8.73 -29.12
CA ASN A 145 -33.31 7.64 -29.62
C ASN A 145 -34.80 7.89 -29.35
N VAL A 146 -35.13 8.39 -28.16
CA VAL A 146 -36.52 8.75 -27.82
C VAL A 146 -37.04 9.88 -28.70
N ILE A 147 -36.26 10.93 -28.90
CA ILE A 147 -36.63 12.06 -29.78
C ILE A 147 -36.85 11.60 -31.23
N GLY A 148 -35.94 10.75 -31.73
CA GLY A 148 -36.05 10.19 -33.10
C GLY A 148 -37.32 9.36 -33.26
N SER A 149 -37.62 8.49 -32.27
CA SER A 149 -38.83 7.67 -32.29
C SER A 149 -40.11 8.49 -32.23
N LEU A 150 -40.16 9.50 -31.34
CA LEU A 150 -41.31 10.42 -31.29
C LEU A 150 -41.50 11.23 -32.54
N SER A 151 -40.42 11.72 -33.19
CA SER A 151 -40.48 12.47 -34.43
C SER A 151 -41.06 11.64 -35.57
N MET A 152 -40.71 10.37 -35.67
CA MET A 152 -41.24 9.46 -36.65
C MET A 152 -42.75 9.19 -36.43
N LEU A 153 -43.17 9.03 -35.20
CA LEU A 153 -44.55 8.79 -34.80
C LEU A 153 -45.48 10.00 -35.11
N ILE A 154 -44.94 11.22 -35.02
CA ILE A 154 -45.64 12.45 -35.33
C ILE A 154 -45.81 12.60 -36.88
N LEU A 155 -44.79 12.20 -37.64
CA LEU A 155 -44.83 12.26 -39.10
C LEU A 155 -45.81 11.23 -39.70
N ASP A 156 -45.98 10.08 -39.10
CA ASP A 156 -46.84 8.98 -39.56
C ASP A 156 -48.35 9.26 -39.30
N LYS A 157 -48.65 10.26 -38.47
CA LYS A 157 -50.02 10.68 -38.14
C LYS A 157 -50.56 11.86 -39.01
N LYS A 158 -49.77 12.36 -39.96
CA LYS A 158 -50.19 13.41 -40.92
C LYS A 158 -50.58 12.78 -42.23
#